data_9c6f0400833f415e8453556d41ee7b87
#
_entry.id   9c6f0400833f415e8453556d41ee7b87
#
_cell.length_a   1.000
_cell.length_b   1.000
_cell.length_c   1.000
_cell.angle_alpha   90.00
_cell.angle_beta   90.00
_cell.angle_gamma   90.00
#
_symmetry.space_group_name_H-M   'P 1'
#
loop_
_entity.id
_entity.type
_entity.pdbx_description
1 polymer ?
#
loop_
_entity_poly.entity_id
_entity_poly.type
_entity_poly.pdbx_seq_one_letter_code
_entity_poly.pdbx_strand_id
1 'polypeptide(L)' 'VEGGAVEAVKRSRLPVLIIHGEDDRYVPVEMGKKVYEACTSRKMLYIAPGAAHGISFISDPKTYLEKVNEFLKTVL' A
#
# COMPACT_ATOMS: atom_id res chain seq x y z
N VAL A 1 -2.00 10.03 10.57
CA VAL A 1 -1.13 9.53 11.61
C VAL A 1 -1.12 8.02 11.58
N GLU A 2 0.04 7.42 11.79
CA GLU A 2 0.25 5.99 11.61
C GLU A 2 -0.67 5.10 12.45
N GLY A 3 -0.89 5.47 13.72
CA GLY A 3 -1.78 4.71 14.60
C GLY A 3 -3.21 4.67 14.08
N GLY A 4 -3.66 5.76 13.47
CA GLY A 4 -4.98 5.84 12.86
C GLY A 4 -5.12 4.91 11.67
N ALA A 5 -4.09 4.80 10.83
CA ALA A 5 -4.11 3.91 9.66
C ALA A 5 -4.17 2.44 10.09
N VAL A 6 -3.36 2.05 11.08
CA VAL A 6 -3.34 0.69 11.61
C VAL A 6 -4.71 0.32 12.19
N GLU A 7 -5.29 1.21 12.99
CA GLU A 7 -6.61 0.95 13.58
C GLU A 7 -7.71 0.90 12.54
N ALA A 8 -7.65 1.75 11.53
CA ALA A 8 -8.64 1.77 10.45
C ALA A 8 -8.66 0.45 9.69
N VAL A 9 -7.48 -0.08 9.32
CA VAL A 9 -7.42 -1.33 8.56
C VAL A 9 -7.79 -2.55 9.42
N LYS A 10 -7.54 -2.51 10.72
CA LYS A 10 -7.96 -3.58 11.63
C LYS A 10 -9.48 -3.73 11.65
N ARG A 11 -10.20 -2.61 11.53
CA ARG A 11 -11.66 -2.59 11.58
C ARG A 11 -12.31 -2.76 10.22
N SER A 12 -11.57 -2.55 9.15
CA SER A 12 -12.11 -2.61 7.81
C SER A 12 -12.39 -4.05 7.37
N ARG A 13 -13.50 -4.24 6.69
CA ARG A 13 -13.81 -5.50 6.01
C ARG A 13 -13.66 -5.36 4.50
N LEU A 14 -13.35 -4.16 4.03
CA LEU A 14 -13.15 -3.89 2.62
C LEU A 14 -11.77 -4.38 2.17
N PRO A 15 -11.64 -4.83 0.91
CA PRO A 15 -10.33 -5.15 0.37
C PRO A 15 -9.44 -3.91 0.37
N VAL A 16 -8.14 -4.09 0.67
CA VAL A 16 -7.21 -2.98 0.82
C VAL A 16 -5.96 -3.23 0.00
N LEU A 17 -5.60 -2.28 -0.84
CA LEU A 17 -4.32 -2.25 -1.53
C LEU A 17 -3.45 -1.16 -0.90
N ILE A 18 -2.29 -1.54 -0.42
CA ILE A 18 -1.33 -0.60 0.18
C ILE A 18 -0.18 -0.41 -0.79
N ILE A 19 0.09 0.85 -1.14
CA ILE A 19 1.21 1.20 -2.01
C ILE A 19 2.11 2.15 -1.24
N HIS A 20 3.39 1.81 -1.15
CA HIS A 20 4.35 2.60 -0.38
C HIS A 20 5.67 2.71 -1.15
N GLY A 21 6.24 3.90 -1.21
CA GLY A 21 7.54 4.11 -1.82
C GLY A 21 8.67 3.57 -0.97
N GLU A 22 9.56 2.81 -1.56
CA GLU A 22 10.69 2.23 -0.85
C GLU A 22 11.57 3.29 -0.20
N ASP A 23 11.76 4.42 -0.88
CA ASP A 23 12.62 5.53 -0.44
C ASP A 23 11.83 6.67 0.18
N ASP A 24 10.67 6.39 0.73
CA ASP A 24 9.86 7.39 1.42
C ASP A 24 10.58 7.83 2.69
N ARG A 25 10.99 9.10 2.74
CA ARG A 25 11.71 9.67 3.87
C ARG A 25 10.79 10.32 4.90
N TYR A 26 9.53 10.52 4.57
CA TYR A 26 8.56 11.11 5.48
C TYR A 26 7.84 10.02 6.28
N VAL A 27 7.49 8.92 5.60
CA VAL A 27 6.86 7.77 6.25
C VAL A 27 7.67 6.54 5.86
N PRO A 28 8.45 5.96 6.78
CA PRO A 28 9.28 4.79 6.46
C PRO A 28 8.47 3.64 5.89
N VAL A 29 9.05 2.90 4.97
CA VAL A 29 8.37 1.78 4.31
C VAL A 29 7.88 0.73 5.31
N GLU A 30 8.54 0.59 6.45
CA GLU A 30 8.11 -0.30 7.53
C GLU A 30 6.72 0.02 8.04
N MET A 31 6.29 1.27 7.95
CA MET A 31 4.95 1.67 8.35
C MET A 31 3.89 1.10 7.40
N GLY A 32 4.17 1.11 6.09
CA GLY A 32 3.30 0.49 5.12
C GLY A 32 3.16 -1.00 5.37
N LYS A 33 4.27 -1.65 5.73
CA LYS A 33 4.26 -3.07 6.07
C LYS A 33 3.44 -3.35 7.33
N LYS A 34 3.53 -2.49 8.35
CA LYS A 34 2.74 -2.61 9.57
C LYS A 34 1.24 -2.49 9.28
N VAL A 35 0.87 -1.54 8.43
CA VAL A 35 -0.53 -1.36 8.03
C VAL A 35 -1.02 -2.62 7.31
N TYR A 36 -0.21 -3.14 6.40
CA TYR A 36 -0.54 -4.37 5.68
C TYR A 36 -0.75 -5.55 6.65
N GLU A 37 0.15 -5.74 7.60
CA GLU A 37 0.03 -6.83 8.56
C GLU A 37 -1.17 -6.68 9.48
N ALA A 38 -1.53 -5.44 9.84
CA ALA A 38 -2.68 -5.18 10.68
C ALA A 38 -4.01 -5.40 9.97
N CYS A 39 -4.02 -5.36 8.64
CA CYS A 39 -5.23 -5.55 7.86
C CYS A 39 -5.70 -7.01 7.93
N THR A 40 -6.97 -7.22 8.29
CA THR A 40 -7.54 -8.55 8.43
C THR A 40 -8.44 -8.94 7.25
N SER A 41 -8.69 -8.04 6.32
CA SER A 41 -9.47 -8.30 5.12
C SER A 41 -8.55 -8.76 3.98
N ARG A 42 -9.13 -8.95 2.77
CA ARG A 42 -8.34 -9.23 1.57
C ARG A 42 -7.40 -8.07 1.32
N LYS A 43 -6.12 -8.34 1.13
CA LYS A 43 -5.11 -7.30 1.10
C LYS A 43 -4.01 -7.59 0.08
N MET A 44 -3.36 -6.52 -0.36
CA MET A 44 -2.19 -6.61 -1.24
C MET A 44 -1.26 -5.45 -0.88
N LEU A 45 0.05 -5.69 -0.98
CA LEU A 45 1.08 -4.69 -0.73
C LEU A 45 1.95 -4.53 -1.96
N TYR A 46 2.16 -3.29 -2.37
CA TYR A 46 3.13 -2.96 -3.40
C TYR A 46 4.12 -1.93 -2.86
N ILE A 47 5.38 -2.33 -2.78
CA ILE A 47 6.47 -1.43 -2.42
C ILE A 47 7.10 -0.96 -3.73
N ALA A 48 6.97 0.33 -4.05
CA ALA A 48 7.49 0.90 -5.29
C ALA A 48 9.01 1.12 -5.17
N PRO A 49 9.82 0.38 -5.93
CA PRO A 49 11.28 0.47 -5.80
C PRO A 49 11.79 1.88 -6.10
N GLY A 50 12.64 2.39 -5.20
CA GLY A 50 13.28 3.70 -5.36
C GLY A 50 12.34 4.90 -5.29
N ALA A 51 11.05 4.70 -5.05
CA ALA A 51 10.10 5.80 -5.05
C ALA A 51 10.08 6.55 -3.73
N ALA A 52 10.11 7.88 -3.81
CA ALA A 52 9.96 8.74 -2.66
C ALA A 52 8.48 8.89 -2.28
N HIS A 53 8.21 9.66 -1.23
CA HIS A 53 6.86 9.88 -0.72
C HIS A 53 5.93 10.47 -1.79
N GLY A 54 4.80 9.80 -2.00
CA GLY A 54 3.75 10.30 -2.88
C GLY A 54 4.01 10.19 -4.37
N ILE A 55 5.13 9.58 -4.80
CA ILE A 55 5.46 9.50 -6.23
C ILE A 55 5.55 8.07 -6.77
N SER A 56 4.92 7.11 -6.10
CA SER A 56 4.97 5.70 -6.53
C SER A 56 4.46 5.51 -7.96
N PHE A 57 3.41 6.24 -8.34
CA PHE A 57 2.88 6.17 -9.70
C PHE A 57 3.87 6.75 -10.72
N ILE A 58 4.41 7.94 -10.42
CA ILE A 58 5.31 8.65 -11.35
C ILE A 58 6.60 7.88 -11.56
N SER A 59 7.10 7.20 -10.53
CA SER A 59 8.35 6.48 -10.57
C SER A 59 8.30 5.29 -11.55
N ASP A 60 7.19 4.59 -11.62
CA ASP A 60 6.99 3.47 -12.55
C ASP A 60 5.49 3.27 -12.80
N PRO A 61 4.90 4.08 -13.70
CA PRO A 61 3.45 4.03 -13.93
C PRO A 61 2.95 2.68 -14.43
N LYS A 62 3.75 2.01 -15.24
CA LYS A 62 3.35 0.72 -15.81
C LYS A 62 3.17 -0.33 -14.72
N THR A 63 4.17 -0.50 -13.87
CA THR A 63 4.12 -1.47 -12.78
C THR A 63 3.04 -1.10 -11.77
N TYR A 64 2.91 0.19 -11.47
CA TYR A 64 1.85 0.69 -10.58
C TYR A 64 0.47 0.24 -11.08
N LEU A 65 0.18 0.47 -12.36
CA LEU A 65 -1.12 0.12 -12.94
C LEU A 65 -1.30 -1.39 -13.03
N GLU A 66 -0.25 -2.14 -13.29
CA GLU A 66 -0.31 -3.60 -13.27
C GLU A 66 -0.71 -4.11 -11.88
N LYS A 67 -0.15 -3.53 -10.84
CA LYS A 67 -0.47 -3.94 -9.46
C LYS A 67 -1.89 -3.57 -9.06
N VAL A 68 -2.36 -2.40 -9.48
CA VAL A 68 -3.76 -2.00 -9.25
C VAL A 68 -4.71 -2.97 -9.95
N ASN A 69 -4.44 -3.29 -11.23
CA ASN A 69 -5.27 -4.22 -11.99
C ASN A 69 -5.25 -5.62 -11.38
N GLU A 70 -4.09 -6.08 -10.95
CA GLU A 70 -3.94 -7.37 -10.28
C GLU A 70 -4.80 -7.44 -9.03
N PHE A 71 -4.77 -6.37 -8.23
CA PHE A 71 -5.60 -6.29 -7.03
C PHE A 71 -7.10 -6.29 -7.38
N LEU A 72 -7.51 -5.49 -8.36
CA LEU A 72 -8.91 -5.42 -8.77
C LEU A 72 -9.44 -6.77 -9.24
N LYS A 73 -8.64 -7.56 -9.91
CA LYS A 73 -9.02 -8.91 -10.33
C LYS A 73 -9.30 -9.84 -9.16
N THR A 74 -8.68 -9.60 -8.00
CA THR A 74 -8.90 -10.44 -6.83
C THR A 74 -10.20 -10.09 -6.10
N VAL A 75 -10.76 -8.91 -6.32
CA VAL A 75 -11.92 -8.40 -5.57
C VAL A 75 -13.16 -8.19 -6.44
N LEU A 76 -13.00 -8.23 -7.75
CA LEU A 76 -14.11 -8.16 -8.69
C LEU A 76 -14.40 -9.53 -9.28
#